data_2a2ae309aaffc216ed5d8f2dc2b1f2a0
#
_entry.id   2a2ae309aaffc216ed5d8f2dc2b1f2a0
#
_cell.length_a   1.000
_cell.length_b   1.000
_cell.length_c   1.000
_cell.angle_alpha   90.00
_cell.angle_beta   90.00
_cell.angle_gamma   90.00
#
_symmetry.space_group_name_H-M   'P 1'
#
loop_
_entity.id
_entity.type
_entity.pdbx_description
1 polymer ?
#
loop_
_entity_poly.entity_id
_entity_poly.type
_entity_poly.pdbx_seq_one_letter_code
_entity_poly.pdbx_strand_id
1 'polypeptide(L)'
;QRHLVVGALSEDLSLAESLKEITIGLSDRFRSLNIAPTGDRIALIGAPGVGKTTTLCKFLAHEVFMNKKTPNVLKVENGVPNPDDALKIFCEVVGVTLYRESNKTPDSSSDSPLYLDFPGLSLGQADEWSRAQEALDDLNVQTRVLVLNAAYDKQVLSKSINLGNNIGATHLAFTHFDELSNSTKLWPLLLRNNLSPLCICNGQNVTGDFSTNVLNQMISRTFPEELYARGFSSYRNI
;
A
#
# COMPACT_ATOMS: atom_id res chain seq x y z
N GLN A 1 11.78 10.65 -16.42
CA GLN A 1 10.34 10.51 -16.75
C GLN A 1 10.12 10.19 -18.24
N ARG A 2 10.89 10.77 -19.16
CA ARG A 2 10.83 10.44 -20.60
C ARG A 2 10.94 8.93 -20.88
N HIS A 3 11.64 8.18 -20.03
CA HIS A 3 11.79 6.71 -20.16
C HIS A 3 10.59 5.89 -19.68
N LEU A 4 9.61 6.50 -19.01
CA LEU A 4 8.38 5.83 -18.56
C LEU A 4 7.23 6.03 -19.55
N VAL A 5 7.27 7.09 -20.32
CA VAL A 5 6.30 7.39 -21.39
C VAL A 5 6.95 7.03 -22.72
N VAL A 6 6.58 5.89 -23.27
CA VAL A 6 7.07 5.40 -24.56
C VAL A 6 6.29 6.10 -25.67
N GLY A 7 6.84 7.15 -26.17
CA GLY A 7 6.40 7.93 -27.30
C GLY A 7 7.29 9.17 -27.38
N ALA A 8 7.91 9.43 -28.50
CA ALA A 8 8.60 10.69 -28.69
C ALA A 8 7.56 11.81 -28.54
N LEU A 9 7.67 12.61 -27.48
CA LEU A 9 6.94 13.87 -27.42
C LEU A 9 7.33 14.65 -28.68
N SER A 10 6.35 15.12 -29.42
CA SER A 10 6.59 15.99 -30.59
C SER A 10 7.38 17.19 -30.09
N GLU A 11 8.42 17.57 -30.84
CA GLU A 11 9.29 18.71 -30.47
C GLU A 11 8.54 20.06 -30.49
N ASP A 12 7.34 20.09 -31.09
CA ASP A 12 6.52 21.30 -31.29
C ASP A 12 5.44 21.49 -30.19
N LEU A 13 5.36 20.62 -29.16
CA LEU A 13 4.34 20.74 -28.13
C LEU A 13 4.68 21.80 -27.09
N SER A 14 3.68 22.61 -26.73
CA SER A 14 3.77 23.49 -25.59
C SER A 14 4.00 22.71 -24.29
N LEU A 15 4.50 23.35 -23.25
CA LEU A 15 4.68 22.71 -21.93
C LEU A 15 3.39 22.09 -21.39
N ALA A 16 2.25 22.76 -21.58
CA ALA A 16 0.94 22.27 -21.13
C ALA A 16 0.51 21.01 -21.87
N GLU A 17 0.71 20.96 -23.20
CA GLU A 17 0.43 19.79 -24.02
C GLU A 17 1.34 18.62 -23.66
N SER A 18 2.63 18.86 -23.48
CA SER A 18 3.61 17.86 -23.04
C SER A 18 3.25 17.26 -21.68
N LEU A 19 2.84 18.07 -20.72
CA LEU A 19 2.41 17.60 -19.39
C LEU A 19 1.12 16.80 -19.47
N LYS A 20 0.18 17.20 -20.32
CA LYS A 20 -1.06 16.46 -20.58
C LYS A 20 -0.77 15.08 -21.17
N GLU A 21 0.08 14.98 -22.18
CA GLU A 21 0.48 13.71 -22.80
C GLU A 21 1.18 12.79 -21.79
N ILE A 22 2.08 13.34 -20.95
CA ILE A 22 2.74 12.58 -19.88
C ILE A 22 1.70 12.04 -18.89
N THR A 23 0.72 12.87 -18.51
CA THR A 23 -0.34 12.46 -17.58
C THR A 23 -1.19 11.32 -18.15
N ILE A 24 -1.58 11.43 -19.42
CA ILE A 24 -2.32 10.37 -20.12
C ILE A 24 -1.47 9.09 -20.19
N GLY A 25 -0.23 9.18 -20.65
CA GLY A 25 0.65 8.02 -20.78
C GLY A 25 0.95 7.32 -19.45
N LEU A 26 1.08 8.06 -18.33
CA LEU A 26 1.23 7.48 -17.00
C LEU A 26 -0.07 6.81 -16.54
N SER A 27 -1.21 7.43 -16.79
CA SER A 27 -2.53 6.89 -16.45
C SER A 27 -2.83 5.59 -17.19
N ASP A 28 -2.56 5.56 -18.49
CA ASP A 28 -2.79 4.37 -19.32
C ASP A 28 -1.87 3.22 -18.91
N ARG A 29 -0.61 3.53 -18.62
CA ARG A 29 0.32 2.53 -18.08
C ARG A 29 -0.10 1.99 -16.72
N PHE A 30 -0.60 2.84 -15.84
CA PHE A 30 -1.11 2.41 -14.54
C PHE A 30 -2.35 1.51 -14.72
N ARG A 31 -3.30 1.89 -15.59
CA ARG A 31 -4.49 1.08 -15.88
C ARG A 31 -4.18 -0.25 -16.55
N SER A 32 -3.05 -0.35 -17.25
CA SER A 32 -2.58 -1.60 -17.86
C SER A 32 -1.90 -2.55 -16.87
N LEU A 33 -1.70 -2.14 -15.60
CA LEU A 33 -1.17 -3.03 -14.58
C LEU A 33 -2.14 -4.17 -14.32
N ASN A 34 -1.60 -5.37 -14.21
CA ASN A 34 -2.38 -6.51 -13.75
C ASN A 34 -2.54 -6.43 -12.21
N ILE A 35 -3.69 -5.92 -11.77
CA ILE A 35 -3.99 -5.80 -10.34
C ILE A 35 -4.48 -7.14 -9.81
N ALA A 36 -3.70 -7.76 -8.93
CA ALA A 36 -4.08 -8.99 -8.26
C ALA A 36 -5.24 -8.73 -7.27
N PRO A 37 -6.22 -9.64 -7.18
CA PRO A 37 -7.24 -9.56 -6.13
C PRO A 37 -6.63 -9.81 -4.76
N THR A 38 -7.23 -9.24 -3.72
CA THR A 38 -6.89 -9.56 -2.33
C THR A 38 -7.56 -10.87 -1.91
N GLY A 39 -6.81 -11.73 -1.22
CA GLY A 39 -7.38 -12.92 -0.56
C GLY A 39 -7.92 -12.58 0.84
N ASP A 40 -8.37 -13.61 1.54
CA ASP A 40 -9.00 -13.48 2.86
C ASP A 40 -8.00 -13.40 4.02
N ARG A 41 -6.73 -13.72 3.79
CA ARG A 41 -5.63 -13.56 4.74
C ARG A 41 -4.64 -12.52 4.22
N ILE A 42 -4.53 -11.40 4.94
CA ILE A 42 -3.84 -10.20 4.50
C ILE A 42 -2.79 -9.80 5.55
N ALA A 43 -1.52 -9.88 5.21
CA ALA A 43 -0.44 -9.45 6.08
C ALA A 43 0.13 -8.09 5.68
N LEU A 44 0.43 -7.25 6.68
CA LEU A 44 1.15 -6.00 6.48
C LEU A 44 2.61 -6.21 6.92
N ILE A 45 3.52 -6.09 5.97
CA ILE A 45 4.97 -6.30 6.14
C ILE A 45 5.74 -5.03 5.76
N GLY A 46 6.96 -4.90 6.26
CA GLY A 46 7.82 -3.75 5.95
C GLY A 46 8.68 -3.32 7.11
N ALA A 47 9.52 -2.31 6.90
CA ALA A 47 10.48 -1.82 7.87
C ALA A 47 9.83 -1.27 9.16
N PRO A 48 10.59 -1.16 10.26
CA PRO A 48 10.09 -0.48 11.45
C PRO A 48 9.69 0.98 11.14
N GLY A 49 8.62 1.47 11.76
CA GLY A 49 8.20 2.87 11.65
C GLY A 49 7.55 3.28 10.33
N VAL A 50 7.36 2.38 9.36
CA VAL A 50 6.72 2.72 8.07
C VAL A 50 5.19 2.87 8.14
N GLY A 51 4.57 2.71 9.31
CA GLY A 51 3.13 2.91 9.48
C GLY A 51 2.27 1.66 9.25
N LYS A 52 2.80 0.43 9.38
CA LYS A 52 2.04 -0.82 9.21
C LYS A 52 0.79 -0.88 10.08
N THR A 53 0.94 -0.76 11.38
CA THR A 53 -0.17 -0.83 12.35
C THR A 53 -1.21 0.27 12.12
N THR A 54 -0.78 1.50 11.80
CA THR A 54 -1.70 2.59 11.43
C THR A 54 -2.45 2.29 10.14
N THR A 55 -1.78 1.73 9.15
CA THR A 55 -2.41 1.29 7.89
C THR A 55 -3.41 0.16 8.15
N LEU A 56 -3.05 -0.80 9.03
CA LEU A 56 -3.96 -1.85 9.46
C LEU A 56 -5.23 -1.26 10.09
N CYS A 57 -5.11 -0.31 11.02
CA CYS A 57 -6.28 0.35 11.61
C CYS A 57 -7.18 1.01 10.55
N LYS A 58 -6.59 1.60 9.49
CA LYS A 58 -7.34 2.17 8.37
C LYS A 58 -8.10 1.12 7.57
N PHE A 59 -7.48 -0.03 7.29
CA PHE A 59 -8.16 -1.16 6.67
C PHE A 59 -9.32 -1.65 7.53
N LEU A 60 -9.09 -1.87 8.82
CA LEU A 60 -10.14 -2.33 9.74
C LEU A 60 -11.32 -1.37 9.78
N ALA A 61 -11.06 -0.06 9.91
CA ALA A 61 -12.11 0.95 9.87
C ALA A 61 -12.90 0.90 8.54
N HIS A 62 -12.20 0.77 7.42
CA HIS A 62 -12.83 0.69 6.10
C HIS A 62 -13.69 -0.58 5.96
N GLU A 63 -13.17 -1.75 6.38
CA GLU A 63 -13.93 -3.00 6.35
C GLU A 63 -15.19 -2.95 7.23
N VAL A 64 -15.06 -2.46 8.45
CA VAL A 64 -16.19 -2.40 9.38
C VAL A 64 -17.22 -1.35 8.97
N PHE A 65 -16.79 -0.12 8.70
CA PHE A 65 -17.72 1.00 8.50
C PHE A 65 -18.22 1.12 7.07
N MET A 66 -17.39 0.85 6.08
CA MET A 66 -17.77 1.00 4.66
C MET A 66 -18.25 -0.32 4.06
N ASN A 67 -17.52 -1.41 4.27
CA ASN A 67 -17.83 -2.70 3.66
C ASN A 67 -18.77 -3.57 4.50
N LYS A 68 -19.06 -3.18 5.76
CA LYS A 68 -19.92 -3.92 6.70
C LYS A 68 -19.45 -5.35 6.99
N LYS A 69 -18.16 -5.58 6.92
CA LYS A 69 -17.52 -6.86 7.21
C LYS A 69 -17.14 -6.99 8.69
N THR A 70 -16.79 -8.20 9.09
CA THR A 70 -16.34 -8.54 10.45
C THR A 70 -14.90 -9.04 10.45
N PRO A 71 -13.91 -8.16 10.19
CA PRO A 71 -12.52 -8.57 10.12
C PRO A 71 -12.02 -9.07 11.48
N ASN A 72 -11.00 -9.92 11.45
CA ASN A 72 -10.24 -10.35 12.61
C ASN A 72 -8.78 -9.92 12.45
N VAL A 73 -8.07 -9.80 13.56
CA VAL A 73 -6.65 -9.46 13.57
C VAL A 73 -5.85 -10.52 14.29
N LEU A 74 -4.74 -10.96 13.69
CA LEU A 74 -3.72 -11.76 14.35
C LEU A 74 -2.46 -10.91 14.50
N LYS A 75 -2.02 -10.74 15.74
CA LYS A 75 -0.72 -10.17 16.06
C LYS A 75 0.35 -11.24 15.91
N VAL A 76 1.28 -11.04 15.00
CA VAL A 76 2.38 -11.99 14.77
C VAL A 76 3.61 -11.54 15.55
N GLU A 77 4.15 -12.45 16.38
CA GLU A 77 5.45 -12.30 17.03
C GLU A 77 6.43 -13.26 16.38
N ASN A 78 7.43 -12.74 15.73
CA ASN A 78 8.40 -13.52 14.95
C ASN A 78 9.82 -13.35 15.49
N GLY A 79 9.99 -13.49 16.81
CA GLY A 79 11.25 -13.26 17.51
C GLY A 79 11.69 -11.79 17.55
N VAL A 80 10.86 -10.88 17.09
CA VAL A 80 11.03 -9.41 17.16
C VAL A 80 9.88 -8.84 17.98
N PRO A 81 10.14 -7.96 18.97
CA PRO A 81 9.08 -7.33 19.76
C PRO A 81 8.10 -6.57 18.85
N ASN A 82 6.81 -6.81 19.06
CA ASN A 82 5.75 -6.17 18.30
C ASN A 82 4.67 -5.62 19.26
N PRO A 83 4.89 -4.45 19.90
CA PRO A 83 3.94 -3.88 20.87
C PRO A 83 2.60 -3.61 20.20
N ASP A 84 1.52 -3.84 20.93
CA ASP A 84 0.15 -3.82 20.39
C ASP A 84 -0.85 -2.94 21.13
N ASP A 85 -0.43 -2.17 22.12
CA ASP A 85 -1.34 -1.39 22.98
C ASP A 85 -2.30 -0.50 22.16
N ALA A 86 -1.77 0.25 21.19
CA ALA A 86 -2.58 1.11 20.35
C ALA A 86 -3.53 0.31 19.44
N LEU A 87 -3.07 -0.80 18.88
CA LEU A 87 -3.88 -1.68 18.03
C LEU A 87 -5.00 -2.35 18.85
N LYS A 88 -4.69 -2.80 20.06
CA LYS A 88 -5.67 -3.40 20.97
C LYS A 88 -6.79 -2.43 21.29
N ILE A 89 -6.45 -1.21 21.72
CA ILE A 89 -7.45 -0.17 22.02
C ILE A 89 -8.30 0.11 20.79
N PHE A 90 -7.67 0.22 19.61
CA PHE A 90 -8.39 0.47 18.38
C PHE A 90 -9.37 -0.66 18.05
N CYS A 91 -8.92 -1.92 18.13
CA CYS A 91 -9.77 -3.09 17.88
C CYS A 91 -10.97 -3.14 18.83
N GLU A 92 -10.77 -2.85 20.13
CA GLU A 92 -11.84 -2.76 21.12
C GLU A 92 -12.89 -1.69 20.74
N VAL A 93 -12.44 -0.51 20.28
CA VAL A 93 -13.33 0.60 19.88
C VAL A 93 -14.16 0.27 18.65
N VAL A 94 -13.56 -0.41 17.66
CA VAL A 94 -14.26 -0.73 16.40
C VAL A 94 -14.97 -2.09 16.41
N GLY A 95 -14.87 -2.85 17.52
CA GLY A 95 -15.53 -4.14 17.66
C GLY A 95 -14.84 -5.29 16.90
N VAL A 96 -13.53 -5.19 16.69
CA VAL A 96 -12.71 -6.20 16.00
C VAL A 96 -11.98 -7.06 17.03
N THR A 97 -11.94 -8.38 16.81
CA THR A 97 -11.21 -9.29 17.70
C THR A 97 -9.74 -9.35 17.35
N LEU A 98 -8.89 -9.15 18.38
CA LEU A 98 -7.43 -9.27 18.28
C LEU A 98 -6.96 -10.59 18.90
N TYR A 99 -6.36 -11.44 18.06
CA TYR A 99 -5.76 -12.71 18.46
C TYR A 99 -4.23 -12.58 18.59
N ARG A 100 -3.66 -13.36 19.50
CA ARG A 100 -2.19 -13.50 19.67
C ARG A 100 -1.68 -14.91 19.35
N GLU A 101 -2.59 -15.84 19.17
CA GLU A 101 -2.31 -17.25 18.87
C GLU A 101 -3.05 -17.65 17.59
N SER A 102 -2.32 -18.16 16.62
CA SER A 102 -2.88 -18.53 15.31
C SER A 102 -3.91 -19.66 15.40
N ASN A 103 -3.72 -20.60 16.31
CA ASN A 103 -4.64 -21.72 16.53
C ASN A 103 -5.99 -21.32 17.15
N LYS A 104 -6.12 -20.08 17.61
CA LYS A 104 -7.36 -19.50 18.16
C LYS A 104 -8.09 -18.61 17.16
N THR A 105 -7.48 -18.34 15.99
CA THR A 105 -8.15 -17.53 14.97
C THR A 105 -9.23 -18.33 14.25
N PRO A 106 -10.38 -17.72 13.95
CA PRO A 106 -11.40 -18.36 13.13
C PRO A 106 -10.91 -18.52 11.68
N ASP A 107 -11.59 -19.37 10.92
CA ASP A 107 -11.38 -19.45 9.49
C ASP A 107 -11.70 -18.10 8.82
N SER A 108 -10.84 -17.70 7.90
CA SER A 108 -11.01 -16.46 7.15
C SER A 108 -11.94 -16.66 5.96
N SER A 109 -12.70 -15.61 5.64
CA SER A 109 -13.58 -15.55 4.46
C SER A 109 -13.66 -14.12 3.92
N SER A 110 -14.29 -13.95 2.78
CA SER A 110 -14.50 -12.61 2.18
C SER A 110 -15.25 -11.65 3.10
N ASP A 111 -16.19 -12.14 3.93
CA ASP A 111 -16.96 -11.33 4.88
C ASP A 111 -16.28 -11.20 6.25
N SER A 112 -15.36 -12.11 6.54
CA SER A 112 -14.58 -12.13 7.77
C SER A 112 -13.08 -12.33 7.48
N PRO A 113 -12.41 -11.34 6.85
CA PRO A 113 -10.99 -11.45 6.52
C PRO A 113 -10.12 -11.42 7.78
N LEU A 114 -8.99 -12.12 7.70
CA LEU A 114 -7.97 -12.13 8.75
C LEU A 114 -6.81 -11.23 8.34
N TYR A 115 -6.60 -10.18 9.11
CA TYR A 115 -5.46 -9.29 8.98
C TYR A 115 -4.34 -9.69 9.93
N LEU A 116 -3.10 -9.70 9.44
CA LEU A 116 -1.92 -10.08 10.21
C LEU A 116 -1.00 -8.87 10.36
N ASP A 117 -0.73 -8.47 11.60
CA ASP A 117 0.21 -7.39 11.93
C ASP A 117 1.58 -7.97 12.27
N PHE A 118 2.51 -7.84 11.33
CA PHE A 118 3.89 -8.29 11.49
C PHE A 118 4.77 -7.24 12.17
N PRO A 119 5.80 -7.67 12.92
CA PRO A 119 6.81 -6.75 13.44
C PRO A 119 7.54 -6.01 12.33
N GLY A 120 8.25 -4.94 12.69
CA GLY A 120 9.11 -4.23 11.75
C GLY A 120 10.31 -5.08 11.35
N LEU A 121 10.52 -5.26 10.04
CA LEU A 121 11.62 -6.03 9.48
C LEU A 121 12.78 -5.09 9.12
N SER A 122 13.90 -5.20 9.79
CA SER A 122 15.07 -4.34 9.58
C SER A 122 15.68 -4.56 8.19
N LEU A 123 15.94 -3.48 7.45
CA LEU A 123 16.50 -3.57 6.09
C LEU A 123 17.94 -4.11 6.05
N GLY A 124 18.61 -4.17 7.19
CA GLY A 124 19.96 -4.72 7.30
C GLY A 124 20.01 -6.17 7.78
N GLN A 125 18.89 -6.79 8.13
CA GLN A 125 18.82 -8.11 8.76
C GLN A 125 18.04 -9.12 7.90
N ALA A 126 18.75 -9.84 7.03
CA ALA A 126 18.13 -10.80 6.13
C ALA A 126 17.36 -11.92 6.86
N ASP A 127 17.84 -12.33 8.04
CA ASP A 127 17.22 -13.39 8.84
C ASP A 127 15.82 -13.02 9.33
N GLU A 128 15.56 -11.73 9.63
CA GLU A 128 14.20 -11.27 10.00
C GLU A 128 13.22 -11.46 8.84
N TRP A 129 13.66 -11.14 7.61
CA TRP A 129 12.85 -11.32 6.40
C TRP A 129 12.60 -12.80 6.09
N SER A 130 13.63 -13.65 6.24
CA SER A 130 13.46 -15.10 6.04
C SER A 130 12.48 -15.72 7.01
N ARG A 131 12.60 -15.40 8.31
CA ARG A 131 11.63 -15.86 9.31
C ARG A 131 10.22 -15.35 9.05
N ALA A 132 10.10 -14.09 8.58
CA ALA A 132 8.80 -13.55 8.20
C ALA A 132 8.21 -14.31 7.01
N GLN A 133 9.01 -14.71 6.03
CA GLN A 133 8.55 -15.54 4.90
C GLN A 133 8.02 -16.88 5.39
N GLU A 134 8.77 -17.60 6.23
CA GLU A 134 8.33 -18.87 6.81
C GLU A 134 6.98 -18.71 7.53
N ALA A 135 6.86 -17.69 8.39
CA ALA A 135 5.60 -17.44 9.11
C ALA A 135 4.43 -17.07 8.15
N LEU A 136 4.69 -16.32 7.06
CA LEU A 136 3.68 -16.00 6.05
C LEU A 136 3.22 -17.25 5.30
N ASP A 137 4.13 -18.18 5.02
CA ASP A 137 3.83 -19.44 4.34
C ASP A 137 3.06 -20.39 5.28
N ASP A 138 3.50 -20.56 6.52
CA ASP A 138 2.84 -21.39 7.54
C ASP A 138 1.40 -20.91 7.84
N LEU A 139 1.18 -19.60 7.84
CA LEU A 139 -0.13 -18.99 8.06
C LEU A 139 -0.98 -18.92 6.78
N ASN A 140 -0.52 -19.48 5.66
CA ASN A 140 -1.19 -19.46 4.36
C ASN A 140 -1.66 -18.06 3.93
N VAL A 141 -0.78 -17.05 4.04
CA VAL A 141 -1.11 -15.66 3.70
C VAL A 141 -1.06 -15.46 2.19
N GLN A 142 -2.22 -15.20 1.57
CA GLN A 142 -2.35 -14.96 0.13
C GLN A 142 -1.99 -13.51 -0.26
N THR A 143 -2.34 -12.54 0.58
CA THR A 143 -2.11 -11.12 0.32
C THR A 143 -1.03 -10.58 1.25
N ARG A 144 0.16 -10.35 0.70
CA ARG A 144 1.32 -9.81 1.42
C ARG A 144 1.52 -8.37 1.00
N VAL A 145 1.07 -7.43 1.85
CA VAL A 145 1.10 -6.00 1.58
C VAL A 145 2.42 -5.41 2.08
N LEU A 146 3.30 -5.03 1.16
CA LEU A 146 4.51 -4.28 1.50
C LEU A 146 4.14 -2.81 1.76
N VAL A 147 4.30 -2.38 3.00
CA VAL A 147 4.05 -1.00 3.43
C VAL A 147 5.34 -0.20 3.33
N LEU A 148 5.31 0.89 2.59
CA LEU A 148 6.44 1.78 2.36
C LEU A 148 6.12 3.21 2.83
N ASN A 149 7.05 3.80 3.57
CA ASN A 149 7.00 5.24 3.82
C ASN A 149 7.42 5.99 2.56
N ALA A 150 6.48 6.66 1.91
CA ALA A 150 6.69 7.37 0.64
C ALA A 150 7.70 8.51 0.74
N ALA A 151 7.91 9.07 1.94
CA ALA A 151 8.88 10.15 2.17
C ALA A 151 10.34 9.66 2.13
N TYR A 152 10.59 8.36 2.27
CA TYR A 152 11.95 7.82 2.26
C TYR A 152 12.67 8.04 0.93
N ASP A 153 14.00 7.99 0.99
CA ASP A 153 14.86 8.05 -0.19
C ASP A 153 14.57 6.90 -1.16
N LYS A 154 14.77 7.17 -2.46
CA LYS A 154 14.53 6.20 -3.53
C LYS A 154 15.33 4.90 -3.36
N GLN A 155 16.56 4.97 -2.83
CA GLN A 155 17.39 3.78 -2.63
C GLN A 155 16.81 2.90 -1.53
N VAL A 156 16.34 3.51 -0.42
CA VAL A 156 15.64 2.82 0.68
C VAL A 156 14.37 2.15 0.18
N LEU A 157 13.55 2.87 -0.60
CA LEU A 157 12.33 2.34 -1.21
C LEU A 157 12.62 1.15 -2.14
N SER A 158 13.65 1.26 -3.01
CA SER A 158 14.05 0.20 -3.92
C SER A 158 14.56 -1.04 -3.16
N LYS A 159 15.36 -0.84 -2.11
CA LYS A 159 15.82 -1.94 -1.25
C LYS A 159 14.65 -2.64 -0.55
N SER A 160 13.70 -1.87 -0.02
CA SER A 160 12.49 -2.43 0.62
C SER A 160 11.66 -3.25 -0.35
N ILE A 161 11.48 -2.79 -1.59
CA ILE A 161 10.76 -3.53 -2.65
C ILE A 161 11.49 -4.84 -2.98
N ASN A 162 12.81 -4.82 -3.12
CA ASN A 162 13.57 -6.03 -3.41
C ASN A 162 13.43 -7.06 -2.27
N LEU A 163 13.53 -6.62 -1.01
CA LEU A 163 13.33 -7.50 0.14
C LEU A 163 11.89 -8.03 0.21
N GLY A 164 10.90 -7.18 -0.04
CA GLY A 164 9.50 -7.57 -0.13
C GLY A 164 9.26 -8.62 -1.22
N ASN A 165 9.80 -8.41 -2.41
CA ASN A 165 9.69 -9.37 -3.51
C ASN A 165 10.30 -10.73 -3.15
N ASN A 166 11.43 -10.75 -2.45
CA ASN A 166 12.10 -12.00 -2.04
C ASN A 166 11.23 -12.84 -1.10
N ILE A 167 10.37 -12.22 -0.30
CA ILE A 167 9.43 -12.91 0.60
C ILE A 167 8.01 -12.99 0.02
N GLY A 168 7.85 -12.81 -1.29
CA GLY A 168 6.59 -12.99 -2.00
C GLY A 168 5.56 -11.89 -1.72
N ALA A 169 5.98 -10.63 -1.52
CA ALA A 169 5.02 -9.53 -1.49
C ALA A 169 4.17 -9.49 -2.77
N THR A 170 2.90 -9.24 -2.63
CA THR A 170 1.91 -9.22 -3.73
C THR A 170 1.35 -7.83 -3.98
N HIS A 171 1.26 -7.04 -2.92
CA HIS A 171 0.65 -5.71 -2.95
C HIS A 171 1.56 -4.66 -2.33
N LEU A 172 1.28 -3.40 -2.66
CA LEU A 172 2.04 -2.23 -2.24
C LEU A 172 1.11 -1.18 -1.62
N ALA A 173 1.45 -0.70 -0.43
CA ALA A 173 0.80 0.42 0.22
C ALA A 173 1.81 1.53 0.51
N PHE A 174 1.44 2.79 0.23
CA PHE A 174 2.25 3.95 0.59
C PHE A 174 1.67 4.70 1.78
N THR A 175 2.52 5.05 2.72
CA THR A 175 2.22 5.89 3.88
C THR A 175 2.99 7.20 3.80
N HIS A 176 2.69 8.16 4.71
CA HIS A 176 3.37 9.47 4.76
C HIS A 176 3.33 10.19 3.40
N PHE A 177 2.25 9.97 2.67
CA PHE A 177 2.11 10.57 1.36
C PHE A 177 1.83 12.07 1.43
N ASP A 178 1.28 12.54 2.54
CA ASP A 178 1.12 13.95 2.92
C ASP A 178 2.44 14.70 3.06
N GLU A 179 3.52 14.01 3.44
CA GLU A 179 4.86 14.59 3.57
C GLU A 179 5.56 14.85 2.22
N LEU A 180 4.98 14.33 1.12
CA LEU A 180 5.56 14.53 -0.21
C LEU A 180 5.20 15.89 -0.80
N SER A 181 6.19 16.64 -1.22
CA SER A 181 5.98 17.79 -2.14
C SER A 181 5.60 17.32 -3.55
N ASN A 182 6.11 16.16 -3.99
CA ASN A 182 5.87 15.59 -5.31
C ASN A 182 6.05 14.06 -5.30
N SER A 183 5.17 13.33 -5.97
CA SER A 183 5.20 11.86 -6.03
C SER A 183 5.97 11.28 -7.22
N THR A 184 6.67 12.09 -8.00
CA THR A 184 7.39 11.67 -9.22
C THR A 184 8.31 10.47 -9.01
N LYS A 185 9.01 10.40 -7.86
CA LYS A 185 9.93 9.31 -7.55
C LYS A 185 9.25 7.94 -7.39
N LEU A 186 7.94 7.93 -7.13
CA LEU A 186 7.18 6.70 -6.88
C LEU A 186 6.69 6.02 -8.17
N TRP A 187 6.53 6.77 -9.28
CA TRP A 187 6.07 6.20 -10.54
C TRP A 187 6.92 5.03 -11.05
N PRO A 188 8.26 5.11 -11.07
CA PRO A 188 9.07 3.97 -11.45
C PRO A 188 8.89 2.76 -10.54
N LEU A 189 8.63 2.99 -9.25
CA LEU A 189 8.42 1.93 -8.28
C LEU A 189 7.06 1.25 -8.47
N LEU A 190 6.03 1.98 -8.91
CA LEU A 190 4.72 1.42 -9.24
C LEU A 190 4.69 0.69 -10.58
N LEU A 191 5.36 1.26 -11.61
CA LEU A 191 5.20 0.79 -12.99
C LEU A 191 6.23 -0.28 -13.41
N ARG A 192 7.23 -0.57 -12.60
CA ARG A 192 8.36 -1.47 -12.97
C ARG A 192 8.49 -2.70 -12.07
N ASN A 193 7.61 -2.87 -11.10
CA ASN A 193 7.54 -4.08 -10.29
C ASN A 193 6.21 -4.81 -10.51
N ASN A 194 6.11 -6.01 -9.97
CA ASN A 194 4.90 -6.84 -10.10
C ASN A 194 3.97 -6.72 -8.88
N LEU A 195 4.17 -5.70 -8.01
CA LEU A 195 3.32 -5.48 -6.84
C LEU A 195 2.09 -4.68 -7.25
N SER A 196 0.92 -5.17 -6.87
CA SER A 196 -0.35 -4.50 -7.11
C SER A 196 -0.51 -3.27 -6.20
N PRO A 197 -0.69 -2.06 -6.73
CA PRO A 197 -0.98 -0.89 -5.91
C PRO A 197 -2.29 -1.07 -5.14
N LEU A 198 -2.25 -1.00 -3.81
CA LEU A 198 -3.41 -1.26 -2.97
C LEU A 198 -4.03 0.00 -2.39
N CYS A 199 -3.22 0.82 -1.72
CA CYS A 199 -3.70 2.05 -1.09
C CYS A 199 -2.60 3.09 -0.87
N ILE A 200 -3.05 4.31 -0.58
CA ILE A 200 -2.24 5.44 -0.12
C ILE A 200 -2.83 5.97 1.19
N CYS A 201 -1.96 6.22 2.18
CA CYS A 201 -2.29 6.86 3.44
C CYS A 201 -1.71 8.28 3.44
N ASN A 202 -2.59 9.28 3.54
CA ASN A 202 -2.29 10.72 3.40
C ASN A 202 -2.18 11.46 4.73
N GLY A 203 -2.04 10.77 5.87
CA GLY A 203 -1.97 11.38 7.19
C GLY A 203 -2.39 10.43 8.30
N GLN A 204 -2.66 10.97 9.48
CA GLN A 204 -2.89 10.19 10.70
C GLN A 204 -4.37 9.85 10.95
N ASN A 205 -5.30 10.55 10.31
CA ASN A 205 -6.73 10.28 10.49
C ASN A 205 -7.10 8.93 9.89
N VAL A 206 -7.59 8.03 10.74
CA VAL A 206 -7.88 6.64 10.35
C VAL A 206 -9.00 6.55 9.32
N THR A 207 -10.01 7.39 9.42
CA THR A 207 -11.19 7.37 8.52
C THR A 207 -11.06 8.28 7.31
N GLY A 208 -10.28 9.37 7.39
CA GLY A 208 -10.18 10.40 6.36
C GLY A 208 -8.96 10.32 5.46
N ASP A 209 -7.84 9.79 5.98
CA ASP A 209 -6.55 9.83 5.29
C ASP A 209 -6.18 8.48 4.67
N PHE A 210 -7.15 7.84 4.03
CA PHE A 210 -7.02 6.53 3.39
C PHE A 210 -7.70 6.55 2.01
N SER A 211 -6.99 6.11 0.98
CA SER A 211 -7.52 6.04 -0.38
C SER A 211 -7.05 4.79 -1.11
N THR A 212 -7.99 4.05 -1.68
CA THR A 212 -7.72 2.95 -2.62
C THR A 212 -7.56 3.45 -4.06
N ASN A 213 -7.92 4.71 -4.34
CA ASN A 213 -7.71 5.33 -5.65
C ASN A 213 -6.27 5.85 -5.79
N VAL A 214 -5.33 4.89 -5.89
CA VAL A 214 -3.89 5.18 -5.97
C VAL A 214 -3.55 6.06 -7.17
N LEU A 215 -4.17 5.83 -8.33
CA LEU A 215 -3.90 6.61 -9.54
C LEU A 215 -4.18 8.10 -9.33
N ASN A 216 -5.37 8.43 -8.83
CA ASN A 216 -5.76 9.83 -8.64
C ASN A 216 -4.86 10.52 -7.61
N GLN A 217 -4.52 9.85 -6.52
CA GLN A 217 -3.59 10.38 -5.52
C GLN A 217 -2.20 10.63 -6.12
N MET A 218 -1.71 9.71 -6.94
CA MET A 218 -0.42 9.86 -7.62
C MET A 218 -0.43 11.02 -8.62
N ILE A 219 -1.46 11.14 -9.45
CA ILE A 219 -1.59 12.22 -10.44
C ILE A 219 -1.67 13.57 -9.74
N SER A 220 -2.54 13.72 -8.74
CA SER A 220 -2.73 15.00 -8.03
C SER A 220 -1.48 15.47 -7.29
N ARG A 221 -0.61 14.55 -6.84
CA ARG A 221 0.66 14.89 -6.18
C ARG A 221 1.84 15.02 -7.15
N THR A 222 1.66 14.67 -8.43
CA THR A 222 2.71 14.77 -9.45
C THR A 222 2.59 16.02 -10.28
N PHE A 223 1.36 16.43 -10.62
CA PHE A 223 1.09 17.52 -11.56
C PHE A 223 0.36 18.69 -10.88
N PRO A 224 0.53 19.93 -11.37
CA PRO A 224 -0.25 21.08 -10.92
C PRO A 224 -1.74 20.87 -11.13
N GLU A 225 -2.57 21.36 -10.21
CA GLU A 225 -4.02 21.18 -10.20
C GLU A 225 -4.69 21.69 -11.48
N GLU A 226 -4.20 22.78 -12.05
CA GLU A 226 -4.72 23.40 -13.26
C GLU A 226 -4.69 22.47 -14.49
N LEU A 227 -3.81 21.45 -14.48
CA LEU A 227 -3.67 20.53 -15.61
C LEU A 227 -4.65 19.37 -15.58
N TYR A 228 -5.10 18.94 -14.39
CA TYR A 228 -6.03 17.81 -14.30
C TYR A 228 -7.47 18.24 -14.01
N ALA A 229 -7.69 19.42 -13.41
CA ALA A 229 -9.05 19.92 -13.16
C ALA A 229 -9.85 20.15 -14.47
N ARG A 230 -9.19 20.50 -15.55
CA ARG A 230 -9.82 20.73 -16.89
C ARG A 230 -9.93 19.48 -17.77
N GLY A 231 -9.17 18.42 -17.47
CA GLY A 231 -9.09 17.21 -18.32
C GLY A 231 -9.82 15.98 -17.78
N PHE A 232 -10.12 15.93 -16.49
CA PHE A 232 -10.66 14.73 -15.82
C PHE A 232 -12.15 14.82 -15.45
N SER A 233 -12.83 15.93 -15.79
CA SER A 233 -14.27 16.04 -15.51
C SER A 233 -15.12 15.03 -16.31
N SER A 234 -14.58 14.49 -17.42
CA SER A 234 -15.22 13.46 -18.25
C SER A 234 -15.03 12.02 -17.73
N TYR A 235 -14.25 11.79 -16.69
CA TYR A 235 -13.92 10.43 -16.17
C TYR A 235 -14.43 10.19 -14.75
N ARG A 236 -15.33 11.04 -14.22
CA ARG A 236 -15.94 10.87 -12.89
C ARG A 236 -17.02 9.79 -12.80
N ASN A 237 -17.40 9.18 -13.91
CA ASN A 237 -18.48 8.19 -13.99
C ASN A 237 -18.03 6.91 -14.72
N ILE A 238 -17.08 6.17 -14.15
CA ILE A 238 -16.95 4.73 -14.42
C ILE A 238 -16.43 4.06 -13.14
#